data_543208eb663738d8c492847f3b040e84
#
_entry.id   543208eb663738d8c492847f3b040e84
#
_cell.length_a   1.000
_cell.length_b   1.000
_cell.length_c   1.000
_cell.angle_alpha   90.00
_cell.angle_beta   90.00
_cell.angle_gamma   90.00
#
_symmetry.space_group_name_H-M   'P 1'
#
loop_
_entity.id
_entity.type
_entity.pdbx_description
1 polymer ?
#
loop_
_entity_poly.entity_id
_entity_poly.type
_entity_poly.pdbx_seq_one_letter_code
_entity_poly.pdbx_strand_id
1 'polypeptide(L)'
;MNDKQKEELKNKIQTEIENLTKQVKELEETVDPVKPDAAIGRLSRLDTMLNQGINKSSISQSRQRILNLEDALNRLEKDSFFGECEECGEDIPLARLLALPESRYCVYCAEHLEE
;
A
#
# COMPACT_ATOMS: atom_id res chain seq x y z
N MET A 1 -18.36 14.05 -3.54
CA MET A 1 -17.10 14.11 -4.33
C MET A 1 -17.45 14.38 -5.79
N ASN A 2 -16.85 15.39 -6.39
CA ASN A 2 -17.13 15.73 -7.78
C ASN A 2 -16.25 14.89 -8.73
N ASP A 3 -16.52 14.95 -10.03
CA ASP A 3 -15.82 14.16 -11.03
C ASP A 3 -14.33 14.49 -11.08
N LYS A 4 -13.96 15.72 -10.87
CA LYS A 4 -12.57 16.18 -10.85
C LYS A 4 -11.81 15.55 -9.68
N GLN A 5 -12.44 15.50 -8.52
CA GLN A 5 -11.86 14.89 -7.32
C GLN A 5 -11.72 13.38 -7.49
N LYS A 6 -12.69 12.73 -8.11
CA LYS A 6 -12.63 11.30 -8.41
C LYS A 6 -11.48 10.98 -9.35
N GLU A 7 -11.28 11.79 -10.38
CA GLU A 7 -10.19 11.61 -11.33
C GLU A 7 -8.83 11.80 -10.66
N GLU A 8 -8.73 12.82 -9.80
CA GLU A 8 -7.52 13.07 -9.02
C GLU A 8 -7.18 11.88 -8.13
N LEU A 9 -8.17 11.31 -7.42
CA LEU A 9 -8.00 10.12 -6.61
C LEU A 9 -7.61 8.91 -7.45
N LYS A 10 -8.25 8.74 -8.60
CA LYS A 10 -7.93 7.64 -9.51
C LYS A 10 -6.47 7.69 -9.94
N ASN A 11 -6.00 8.87 -10.34
CA ASN A 11 -4.62 9.07 -10.74
C ASN A 11 -3.67 8.81 -9.57
N LYS A 12 -4.02 9.26 -8.38
CA LYS A 12 -3.22 9.01 -7.17
C LYS A 12 -3.13 7.53 -6.85
N ILE A 13 -4.23 6.81 -6.90
CA ILE A 13 -4.27 5.37 -6.65
C ILE A 13 -3.41 4.63 -7.65
N GLN A 14 -3.54 4.95 -8.94
CA GLN A 14 -2.75 4.31 -9.99
C GLN A 14 -1.27 4.56 -9.80
N THR A 15 -0.87 5.79 -9.47
CA THR A 15 0.52 6.16 -9.21
C THR A 15 1.08 5.37 -8.02
N GLU A 16 0.32 5.28 -6.94
CA GLU A 16 0.73 4.52 -5.75
C GLU A 16 0.90 3.03 -6.05
N ILE A 17 -0.01 2.45 -6.83
CA ILE A 17 0.09 1.04 -7.23
C ILE A 17 1.36 0.82 -8.05
N GLU A 18 1.64 1.70 -9.01
CA GLU A 18 2.85 1.62 -9.84
C GLU A 18 4.11 1.71 -8.99
N ASN A 19 4.15 2.67 -8.07
CA ASN A 19 5.31 2.87 -7.19
C ASN A 19 5.53 1.67 -6.28
N LEU A 20 4.47 1.13 -5.69
CA LEU A 20 4.55 -0.04 -4.82
C LEU A 20 4.95 -1.29 -5.60
N THR A 21 4.41 -1.47 -6.80
CA THR A 21 4.77 -2.60 -7.66
C THR A 21 6.25 -2.55 -8.00
N LYS A 22 6.76 -1.37 -8.31
CA LYS A 22 8.18 -1.17 -8.60
C LYS A 22 9.05 -1.47 -7.39
N GLN A 23 8.64 -1.00 -6.21
CA GLN A 23 9.35 -1.27 -4.96
C GLN A 23 9.38 -2.76 -4.63
N VAL A 24 8.26 -3.45 -4.81
CA VAL A 24 8.17 -4.89 -4.57
C VAL A 24 9.12 -5.63 -5.50
N LYS A 25 9.16 -5.24 -6.77
CA LYS A 25 10.05 -5.85 -7.76
C LYS A 25 11.52 -5.67 -7.37
N GLU A 26 11.90 -4.46 -6.95
CA GLU A 26 13.26 -4.17 -6.49
C GLU A 26 13.61 -4.99 -5.24
N LEU A 27 12.68 -5.10 -4.29
CA LEU A 27 12.88 -5.87 -3.08
C LEU A 27 12.97 -7.37 -3.37
N GLU A 28 12.20 -7.87 -4.31
CA GLU A 28 12.27 -9.27 -4.74
C GLU A 28 13.62 -9.61 -5.34
N GLU A 29 14.21 -8.69 -6.09
CA GLU A 29 15.54 -8.86 -6.66
C GLU A 29 16.61 -8.96 -5.58
N THR A 30 16.44 -8.25 -4.46
CA THR A 30 17.38 -8.33 -3.33
C THR A 30 17.18 -9.56 -2.45
N VAL A 31 15.98 -10.16 -2.48
CA VAL A 31 15.65 -11.35 -1.68
C VAL A 31 16.02 -12.64 -2.43
N ASP A 32 16.26 -12.57 -3.72
CA ASP A 32 16.67 -13.73 -4.51
C ASP A 32 17.90 -14.40 -3.88
N PRO A 33 17.93 -15.73 -3.87
CA PRO A 33 19.04 -16.45 -3.22
C PRO A 33 20.36 -15.96 -3.78
N VAL A 34 21.19 -15.48 -2.89
CA VAL A 34 22.50 -14.97 -3.21
C VAL A 34 23.24 -16.06 -3.98
N LYS A 35 23.67 -15.74 -5.19
CA LYS A 35 24.49 -16.65 -5.96
C LYS A 35 25.70 -17.06 -5.13
N PRO A 36 26.09 -18.35 -5.16
CA PRO A 36 27.19 -18.85 -4.33
C PRO A 36 28.52 -18.10 -4.51
N ASP A 37 28.67 -17.38 -5.58
CA ASP A 37 29.91 -16.60 -5.85
C ASP A 37 30.01 -15.35 -5.02
N ALA A 38 28.99 -14.93 -4.33
CA ALA A 38 29.11 -13.84 -3.38
C ALA A 38 29.89 -14.35 -2.18
N ALA A 39 31.12 -14.70 -2.38
CA ALA A 39 32.07 -15.11 -1.34
C ALA A 39 32.44 -13.89 -0.51
N ILE A 40 31.47 -13.22 -0.01
CA ILE A 40 31.64 -12.14 0.94
C ILE A 40 31.51 -12.78 2.30
N GLY A 41 32.45 -12.53 3.17
CA GLY A 41 32.64 -13.21 4.45
C GLY A 41 31.40 -13.42 5.31
N ARG A 42 31.55 -14.19 6.37
CA ARG A 42 30.48 -14.64 7.25
C ARG A 42 29.60 -13.51 7.82
N LEU A 43 30.17 -12.34 8.03
CA LEU A 43 29.42 -11.18 8.51
C LEU A 43 28.39 -10.70 7.50
N SER A 44 28.75 -10.76 6.23
CA SER A 44 27.83 -10.39 5.15
C SER A 44 26.66 -11.34 5.01
N ARG A 45 26.86 -12.63 5.34
CA ARG A 45 25.78 -13.61 5.33
C ARG A 45 24.73 -13.29 6.40
N LEU A 46 25.18 -12.95 7.58
CA LEU A 46 24.28 -12.62 8.69
C LEU A 46 23.47 -11.38 8.35
N ASP A 47 24.12 -10.33 7.85
CA ASP A 47 23.46 -9.11 7.43
C ASP A 47 22.47 -9.36 6.30
N THR A 48 22.85 -10.19 5.32
CA THR A 48 21.98 -10.57 4.20
C THR A 48 20.74 -11.31 4.70
N MET A 49 20.89 -12.22 5.64
CA MET A 49 19.77 -12.98 6.21
C MET A 49 18.82 -12.06 6.98
N LEU A 50 19.34 -11.14 7.76
CA LEU A 50 18.53 -10.16 8.49
C LEU A 50 17.80 -9.24 7.51
N ASN A 51 18.49 -8.76 6.50
CA ASN A 51 17.90 -7.92 5.47
C ASN A 51 16.83 -8.66 4.67
N GLN A 52 17.02 -9.94 4.38
CA GLN A 52 16.03 -10.76 3.71
C GLN A 52 14.75 -10.87 4.52
N GLY A 53 14.87 -11.05 5.84
CA GLY A 53 13.71 -11.10 6.73
C GLY A 53 12.92 -9.79 6.70
N ILE A 54 13.60 -8.67 6.80
CA ILE A 54 13.00 -7.33 6.73
C ILE A 54 12.36 -7.11 5.36
N ASN A 55 13.06 -7.46 4.29
CA ASN A 55 12.57 -7.27 2.93
C ASN A 55 11.32 -8.12 2.65
N LYS A 56 11.26 -9.35 3.14
CA LYS A 56 10.08 -10.21 3.00
C LYS A 56 8.87 -9.60 3.68
N SER A 57 9.06 -9.05 4.88
CA SER A 57 7.99 -8.36 5.60
C SER A 57 7.52 -7.13 4.83
N SER A 58 8.44 -6.34 4.30
CA SER A 58 8.13 -5.16 3.48
C SER A 58 7.41 -5.53 2.20
N ILE A 59 7.83 -6.61 1.53
CA ILE A 59 7.17 -7.13 0.33
C ILE A 59 5.73 -7.52 0.65
N SER A 60 5.51 -8.26 1.73
CA SER A 60 4.19 -8.70 2.14
C SER A 60 3.27 -7.52 2.43
N GLN A 61 3.76 -6.53 3.15
CA GLN A 61 3.00 -5.31 3.46
C GLN A 61 2.67 -4.52 2.19
N SER A 62 3.64 -4.37 1.30
CA SER A 62 3.45 -3.64 0.04
C SER A 62 2.46 -4.35 -0.86
N ARG A 63 2.52 -5.67 -0.96
CA ARG A 63 1.56 -6.46 -1.75
C ARG A 63 0.16 -6.33 -1.19
N GLN A 64 0.00 -6.37 0.13
CA GLN A 64 -1.29 -6.19 0.77
C GLN A 64 -1.85 -4.80 0.48
N ARG A 65 -1.01 -3.77 0.54
CA ARG A 65 -1.44 -2.41 0.22
C ARG A 65 -1.84 -2.27 -1.24
N ILE A 66 -1.11 -2.92 -2.17
CA ILE A 66 -1.47 -2.94 -3.59
C ILE A 66 -2.87 -3.51 -3.77
N LEU A 67 -3.18 -4.63 -3.12
CA LEU A 67 -4.50 -5.24 -3.19
C LEU A 67 -5.57 -4.29 -2.64
N ASN A 68 -5.29 -3.62 -1.54
CA ASN A 68 -6.21 -2.65 -0.94
C ASN A 68 -6.45 -1.45 -1.87
N LEU A 69 -5.40 -1.00 -2.54
CA LEU A 69 -5.49 0.11 -3.50
C LEU A 69 -6.26 -0.29 -4.75
N GLU A 70 -6.07 -1.50 -5.25
CA GLU A 70 -6.83 -2.03 -6.38
C GLU A 70 -8.31 -2.13 -6.04
N ASP A 71 -8.63 -2.58 -4.83
CA ASP A 71 -9.99 -2.61 -4.33
C ASP A 71 -10.58 -1.20 -4.24
N ALA A 72 -9.80 -0.24 -3.74
CA ALA A 72 -10.22 1.15 -3.64
C ALA A 72 -10.52 1.74 -5.03
N LEU A 73 -9.68 1.43 -6.01
CA LEU A 73 -9.89 1.88 -7.39
C LEU A 73 -11.19 1.31 -7.96
N ASN A 74 -11.43 0.04 -7.72
CA ASN A 74 -12.65 -0.64 -8.16
C ASN A 74 -13.89 -0.02 -7.51
N ARG A 75 -13.84 0.27 -6.21
CA ARG A 75 -14.92 0.92 -5.48
C ARG A 75 -15.16 2.34 -5.98
N LEU A 76 -14.09 3.07 -6.29
CA LEU A 76 -14.19 4.44 -6.81
C LEU A 76 -14.96 4.48 -8.13
N GLU A 77 -14.77 3.49 -8.97
CA GLU A 77 -15.43 3.41 -10.28
C GLU A 77 -16.87 2.91 -10.19
N LYS A 78 -17.15 1.99 -9.25
CA LYS A 78 -18.43 1.27 -9.20
C LYS A 78 -19.36 1.70 -8.08
N ASP A 79 -18.82 2.23 -6.98
CA ASP A 79 -19.60 2.56 -5.79
C ASP A 79 -19.87 4.05 -5.71
N SER A 80 -21.15 4.43 -5.76
CA SER A 80 -21.55 5.82 -5.64
C SER A 80 -21.32 6.38 -4.22
N PHE A 81 -21.12 5.51 -3.24
CA PHE A 81 -20.87 5.91 -1.85
C PHE A 81 -19.39 5.95 -1.50
N PHE A 82 -18.51 5.79 -2.49
CA PHE A 82 -17.08 5.90 -2.25
C PHE A 82 -16.75 7.28 -1.65
N GLY A 83 -15.93 7.27 -0.61
CA GLY A 83 -15.57 8.49 0.11
C GLY A 83 -16.38 8.71 1.38
N GLU A 84 -17.39 7.88 1.63
CA GLU A 84 -18.13 7.89 2.88
C GLU A 84 -17.57 6.86 3.84
N CYS A 85 -17.53 7.22 5.13
CA CYS A 85 -17.11 6.30 6.17
C CYS A 85 -18.09 5.13 6.27
N GLU A 86 -17.61 3.91 6.22
CA GLU A 86 -18.46 2.72 6.31
C GLU A 86 -19.10 2.55 7.68
N GLU A 87 -18.52 3.14 8.71
CA GLU A 87 -19.02 3.02 10.08
C GLU A 87 -20.06 4.09 10.43
N CYS A 88 -19.74 5.38 10.19
CA CYS A 88 -20.63 6.48 10.59
C CYS A 88 -21.38 7.14 9.42
N GLY A 89 -21.02 6.83 8.19
CA GLY A 89 -21.67 7.39 7.01
C GLY A 89 -21.30 8.81 6.66
N GLU A 90 -20.41 9.43 7.42
CA GLU A 90 -19.94 10.78 7.13
C GLU A 90 -18.86 10.76 6.06
N ASP A 91 -18.72 11.87 5.36
CA ASP A 91 -17.70 11.99 4.31
C ASP A 91 -16.29 11.93 4.90
N ILE A 92 -15.44 11.11 4.30
CA ILE A 92 -14.03 11.09 4.62
C ILE A 92 -13.39 12.32 3.95
N PRO A 93 -12.59 13.12 4.68
CA PRO A 93 -11.94 14.29 4.09
C PRO A 93 -11.09 13.91 2.87
N LEU A 94 -11.15 14.74 1.85
CA LEU A 94 -10.36 14.50 0.62
C LEU A 94 -8.88 14.38 0.91
N ALA A 95 -8.35 15.17 1.83
CA ALA A 95 -6.95 15.10 2.23
C ALA A 95 -6.57 13.71 2.75
N ARG A 96 -7.47 13.09 3.53
CA ARG A 96 -7.24 11.73 4.03
C ARG A 96 -7.31 10.71 2.90
N LEU A 97 -8.25 10.86 1.97
CA LEU A 97 -8.35 9.99 0.80
C LEU A 97 -7.15 10.10 -0.12
N LEU A 98 -6.58 11.29 -0.26
CA LEU A 98 -5.36 11.47 -1.07
C LEU A 98 -4.14 10.82 -0.40
N ALA A 99 -4.09 10.84 0.92
CA ALA A 99 -3.01 10.20 1.67
C ALA A 99 -3.21 8.68 1.78
N LEU A 100 -4.44 8.25 2.03
CA LEU A 100 -4.82 6.85 2.20
C LEU A 100 -6.07 6.54 1.37
N PRO A 101 -5.94 6.40 0.04
CA PRO A 101 -7.10 6.14 -0.82
C PRO A 101 -7.86 4.86 -0.48
N GLU A 102 -7.16 3.88 0.10
CA GLU A 102 -7.75 2.61 0.52
C GLU A 102 -8.55 2.71 1.82
N SER A 103 -8.55 3.87 2.47
CA SER A 103 -9.26 4.06 3.74
C SER A 103 -10.77 3.93 3.56
N ARG A 104 -11.39 3.16 4.43
CA ARG A 104 -12.86 2.95 4.46
C ARG A 104 -13.52 3.72 5.59
N TYR A 105 -12.73 4.32 6.47
CA TYR A 105 -13.20 4.98 7.69
C TYR A 105 -12.62 6.36 7.81
N CYS A 106 -13.39 7.26 8.45
CA CYS A 106 -12.87 8.57 8.81
C CYS A 106 -11.86 8.41 9.96
N VAL A 107 -11.11 9.45 10.26
CA VAL A 107 -10.07 9.41 11.29
C VAL A 107 -10.66 8.97 12.64
N TYR A 108 -11.80 9.53 13.01
CA TYR A 108 -12.46 9.23 14.29
C TYR A 108 -12.83 7.74 14.39
N CYS A 109 -13.47 7.19 13.37
CA CYS A 109 -13.86 5.78 13.39
C CYS A 109 -12.66 4.84 13.29
N ALA A 110 -11.65 5.20 12.51
CA ALA A 110 -10.43 4.41 12.40
C ALA A 110 -9.72 4.30 13.75
N GLU A 111 -9.62 5.40 14.48
CA GLU A 111 -9.03 5.41 15.81
C GLU A 111 -9.81 4.53 16.81
N HIS A 112 -11.13 4.55 16.72
CA HIS A 112 -11.97 3.73 17.58
C HIS A 112 -11.88 2.23 17.25
N LEU A 113 -11.73 1.89 15.97
CA LEU A 113 -11.61 0.50 15.55
C LEU A 113 -10.26 -0.11 15.88
N GLU A 114 -9.22 0.70 16.01
CA GLU A 114 -7.89 0.23 16.41
C GLU A 114 -7.78 -0.06 17.90
N GLU A 115 -8.73 0.41 18.67
CA GLU A 115 -8.83 0.06 20.09
C GLU A 115 -9.50 -1.30 20.26
#